data_cc4d14b28269276c52aa26fc0d10cdaa
#
_entry.id   cc4d14b28269276c52aa26fc0d10cdaa
#
_cell.length_a   1.000
_cell.length_b   1.000
_cell.length_c   1.000
_cell.angle_alpha   90.00
_cell.angle_beta   90.00
_cell.angle_gamma   90.00
#
_symmetry.space_group_name_H-M   'P 1'
#
loop_
_entity.id
_entity.type
_entity.pdbx_description
1 polymer ?
#
loop_
_entity_poly.entity_id
_entity_poly.type
_entity_poly.pdbx_seq_one_letter_code
_entity_poly.pdbx_strand_id
1 'polypeptide(L)'
;MTLTTLFRTGCAAILSLPVMVSGGSYTYIDVYVVGEIIAAPCKINQGKNILVDFKDVITTEIDNDNYSEKLDYLIECQDNRARGIRMYISGTSSSVDSRYLSTSAGDLAVKFQADNRLLPLNEKITVQNPVQPDIRVVLAKKPGAKLPAGDFSANATIHIEYE
;
A
#
# COMPACT_ATOMS: atom_id res chain seq x y z
N MET A 1 59.73 24.65 -90.24
CA MET A 1 58.47 24.70 -91.00
C MET A 1 57.32 24.60 -90.02
N THR A 2 56.85 25.67 -89.63
CA THR A 2 55.49 26.29 -89.65
C THR A 2 54.31 25.35 -89.64
N LEU A 3 53.51 25.42 -88.63
CA LEU A 3 52.12 25.72 -88.85
C LEU A 3 51.42 26.13 -87.51
N THR A 4 51.00 27.34 -87.51
CA THR A 4 50.22 27.99 -86.51
C THR A 4 48.75 27.61 -86.63
N THR A 5 48.08 27.17 -85.56
CA THR A 5 46.66 27.08 -85.55
C THR A 5 46.08 27.80 -84.32
N LEU A 6 45.37 28.87 -84.59
CA LEU A 6 44.60 29.65 -83.65
C LEU A 6 43.44 28.81 -83.13
N PHE A 7 43.30 28.72 -81.82
CA PHE A 7 42.03 28.24 -81.16
C PHE A 7 41.38 29.45 -80.56
N ARG A 8 40.19 29.71 -81.02
CA ARG A 8 39.28 30.77 -80.64
C ARG A 8 38.59 30.33 -79.33
N THR A 9 38.88 31.07 -78.25
CA THR A 9 38.28 30.86 -76.94
C THR A 9 36.85 31.45 -76.92
N GLY A 10 35.84 30.55 -76.87
CA GLY A 10 34.44 30.97 -76.60
C GLY A 10 34.20 31.03 -75.11
N CYS A 11 33.96 32.23 -74.60
CA CYS A 11 33.61 32.46 -73.22
C CYS A 11 32.12 32.20 -73.04
N ALA A 12 31.78 31.05 -72.47
CA ALA A 12 30.41 30.74 -72.07
C ALA A 12 30.10 31.37 -70.70
N ALA A 13 29.37 32.43 -70.67
CA ALA A 13 28.88 33.05 -69.43
C ALA A 13 27.80 32.17 -68.81
N ILE A 14 28.13 31.49 -67.74
CA ILE A 14 27.16 30.72 -66.92
C ILE A 14 26.46 31.72 -66.00
N LEU A 15 25.21 32.05 -66.32
CA LEU A 15 24.31 32.76 -65.46
C LEU A 15 23.93 31.86 -64.26
N SER A 16 24.59 32.07 -63.13
CA SER A 16 24.16 31.46 -61.85
C SER A 16 22.96 32.24 -61.31
N LEU A 17 21.78 31.66 -61.43
CA LEU A 17 20.59 32.14 -60.76
C LEU A 17 20.70 31.84 -59.24
N PRO A 18 20.48 32.84 -58.36
CA PRO A 18 20.44 32.55 -56.92
C PRO A 18 19.13 31.78 -56.59
N VAL A 19 19.29 30.56 -56.11
CA VAL A 19 18.16 29.80 -55.52
C VAL A 19 17.82 30.43 -54.18
N MET A 20 16.70 31.17 -54.11
CA MET A 20 16.16 31.66 -52.88
C MET A 20 15.60 30.44 -52.10
N VAL A 21 16.35 29.93 -51.13
CA VAL A 21 15.86 28.98 -50.15
C VAL A 21 14.99 29.73 -49.15
N SER A 22 13.68 29.64 -49.28
CA SER A 22 12.74 30.11 -48.27
C SER A 22 12.86 29.21 -47.05
N GLY A 23 13.63 29.61 -46.05
CA GLY A 23 13.69 28.97 -44.76
C GLY A 23 12.34 29.15 -44.05
N GLY A 24 11.52 28.12 -44.03
CA GLY A 24 10.30 28.12 -43.22
C GLY A 24 10.66 28.19 -41.74
N SER A 25 10.23 29.23 -41.05
CA SER A 25 10.33 29.34 -39.61
C SER A 25 9.29 28.41 -39.00
N TYR A 26 9.74 27.37 -38.32
CA TYR A 26 8.87 26.51 -37.50
C TYR A 26 8.83 27.07 -36.08
N THR A 27 7.63 27.40 -35.63
CA THR A 27 7.40 27.75 -34.22
C THR A 27 6.86 26.54 -33.52
N TYR A 28 7.51 26.10 -32.48
CA TYR A 28 7.04 25.03 -31.62
C TYR A 28 6.93 25.51 -30.18
N ILE A 29 6.02 24.95 -29.45
CA ILE A 29 5.84 25.20 -28.02
C ILE A 29 5.86 23.84 -27.32
N ASP A 30 6.51 23.78 -26.18
CA ASP A 30 6.52 22.60 -25.33
C ASP A 30 5.22 22.57 -24.51
N VAL A 31 4.54 21.42 -24.54
CA VAL A 31 3.36 21.19 -23.69
C VAL A 31 3.77 20.21 -22.60
N TYR A 32 3.73 20.68 -21.37
CA TYR A 32 4.01 19.84 -20.20
C TYR A 32 2.69 19.27 -19.70
N VAL A 33 2.58 17.93 -19.69
CA VAL A 33 1.42 17.22 -19.12
C VAL A 33 1.86 16.62 -17.80
N VAL A 34 1.24 17.06 -16.73
CA VAL A 34 1.47 16.54 -15.39
C VAL A 34 0.17 15.97 -14.85
N GLY A 35 0.25 14.90 -14.08
CA GLY A 35 -0.90 14.25 -13.46
C GLY A 35 -0.43 13.25 -12.42
N GLU A 36 -1.27 12.99 -11.44
CA GLU A 36 -1.08 11.96 -10.43
C GLU A 36 -2.07 10.83 -10.67
N ILE A 37 -1.58 9.60 -10.69
CA ILE A 37 -2.44 8.40 -10.75
C ILE A 37 -2.62 7.91 -9.34
N ILE A 38 -3.86 8.02 -8.84
CA ILE A 38 -4.24 7.48 -7.54
C ILE A 38 -5.04 6.20 -7.73
N ALA A 39 -4.77 5.17 -6.91
CA ALA A 39 -5.61 4.00 -6.84
C ALA A 39 -6.94 4.34 -6.15
N ALA A 40 -8.04 3.75 -6.61
CA ALA A 40 -9.33 3.91 -5.93
C ALA A 40 -9.22 3.36 -4.50
N PRO A 41 -9.57 4.16 -3.48
CA PRO A 41 -9.36 3.75 -2.09
C PRO A 41 -10.29 2.58 -1.72
N CYS A 42 -9.74 1.57 -1.04
CA CYS A 42 -10.54 0.60 -0.30
C CYS A 42 -11.02 1.23 1.02
N LYS A 43 -12.18 0.82 1.48
CA LYS A 43 -12.72 1.20 2.79
C LYS A 43 -12.79 -0.04 3.67
N ILE A 44 -12.39 0.11 4.93
CA ILE A 44 -12.58 -0.92 5.95
C ILE A 44 -13.86 -0.55 6.69
N ASN A 45 -14.81 -1.47 6.76
CA ASN A 45 -16.06 -1.35 7.51
C ASN A 45 -16.77 0.01 7.28
N GLN A 46 -16.67 0.54 6.06
CA GLN A 46 -17.20 1.87 5.67
C GLN A 46 -16.72 3.02 6.57
N GLY A 47 -15.53 2.88 7.19
CA GLY A 47 -14.97 3.84 8.12
C GLY A 47 -15.56 3.79 9.54
N LYS A 48 -16.39 2.79 9.85
CA LYS A 48 -16.95 2.61 11.19
C LYS A 48 -16.01 1.83 12.08
N ASN A 49 -15.97 2.20 13.35
CA ASN A 49 -15.21 1.46 14.37
C ASN A 49 -15.75 0.03 14.52
N ILE A 50 -14.85 -0.88 14.82
CA ILE A 50 -15.16 -2.27 15.11
C ILE A 50 -15.02 -2.45 16.63
N LEU A 51 -16.03 -3.01 17.26
CA LEU A 51 -16.00 -3.35 18.67
C LEU A 51 -15.87 -4.87 18.80
N VAL A 52 -14.89 -5.31 19.57
CA VAL A 52 -14.74 -6.71 19.99
C VAL A 52 -15.00 -6.76 21.49
N ASP A 53 -16.01 -7.49 21.88
CA ASP A 53 -16.47 -7.59 23.28
C ASP A 53 -16.29 -9.06 23.76
N PHE A 54 -15.35 -9.26 24.68
CA PHE A 54 -15.10 -10.56 25.31
C PHE A 54 -16.07 -10.88 26.45
N LYS A 55 -16.94 -9.94 26.82
CA LYS A 55 -17.86 -10.10 27.96
C LYS A 55 -17.12 -10.47 29.25
N ASP A 56 -17.62 -11.48 29.94
CA ASP A 56 -17.02 -11.96 31.20
C ASP A 56 -15.83 -12.89 30.91
N VAL A 57 -14.67 -12.52 31.41
CA VAL A 57 -13.43 -13.27 31.25
C VAL A 57 -12.95 -13.78 32.60
N ILE A 58 -12.82 -15.11 32.73
CA ILE A 58 -12.31 -15.73 33.95
C ILE A 58 -10.77 -15.70 33.89
N THR A 59 -10.14 -14.91 34.74
CA THR A 59 -8.70 -14.62 34.70
C THR A 59 -7.81 -15.86 34.84
N THR A 60 -8.29 -16.92 35.51
CA THR A 60 -7.59 -18.19 35.68
C THR A 60 -7.67 -19.09 34.45
N GLU A 61 -8.62 -18.84 33.58
CA GLU A 61 -8.89 -19.66 32.39
C GLU A 61 -8.33 -19.08 31.11
N ILE A 62 -7.62 -17.95 31.17
CA ILE A 62 -6.98 -17.35 30.00
C ILE A 62 -5.74 -18.16 29.66
N ASP A 63 -5.91 -19.15 28.79
CA ASP A 63 -4.85 -19.99 28.23
C ASP A 63 -5.30 -20.62 26.91
N ASN A 64 -4.39 -21.21 26.15
CA ASN A 64 -4.66 -22.03 24.96
C ASN A 64 -5.74 -21.48 24.00
N ASP A 65 -5.82 -20.14 23.87
CA ASP A 65 -6.77 -19.46 22.99
C ASP A 65 -8.26 -19.65 23.34
N ASN A 66 -8.58 -19.93 24.62
CA ASN A 66 -9.95 -20.13 25.11
C ASN A 66 -10.82 -18.90 24.85
N TYR A 67 -10.27 -17.70 25.04
CA TYR A 67 -10.97 -16.44 24.78
C TYR A 67 -10.55 -15.91 23.42
N SER A 68 -11.32 -16.31 22.41
CA SER A 68 -11.10 -15.96 21.01
C SER A 68 -12.37 -15.47 20.36
N GLU A 69 -12.37 -14.25 19.90
CA GLU A 69 -13.49 -13.63 19.21
C GLU A 69 -13.13 -13.35 17.74
N LYS A 70 -14.10 -13.50 16.86
CA LYS A 70 -13.92 -13.16 15.46
C LYS A 70 -13.98 -11.64 15.28
N LEU A 71 -13.06 -11.11 14.49
CA LEU A 71 -13.10 -9.70 14.08
C LEU A 71 -14.05 -9.56 12.89
N ASP A 72 -15.21 -8.96 13.12
CA ASP A 72 -16.18 -8.66 12.06
C ASP A 72 -15.73 -7.40 11.32
N TYR A 73 -15.16 -7.56 10.13
CA TYR A 73 -14.73 -6.47 9.28
C TYR A 73 -15.02 -6.77 7.81
N LEU A 74 -15.16 -5.72 7.02
CA LEU A 74 -15.37 -5.80 5.59
C LEU A 74 -14.43 -4.84 4.89
N ILE A 75 -13.68 -5.33 3.90
CA ILE A 75 -12.87 -4.50 3.01
C ILE A 75 -13.63 -4.35 1.70
N GLU A 76 -14.01 -3.11 1.38
CA GLU A 76 -14.73 -2.74 0.15
C GLU A 76 -13.81 -1.90 -0.73
N CYS A 77 -13.46 -2.40 -1.90
CA CYS A 77 -12.66 -1.70 -2.90
C CYS A 77 -13.52 -1.32 -4.09
N GLN A 78 -13.44 -0.08 -4.55
CA GLN A 78 -14.24 0.42 -5.69
C GLN A 78 -13.86 -0.24 -7.03
N ASP A 79 -12.65 -0.75 -7.15
CA ASP A 79 -12.20 -1.47 -8.33
C ASP A 79 -11.89 -2.93 -7.96
N ASN A 80 -12.58 -3.87 -8.64
CA ASN A 80 -12.30 -5.31 -8.50
C ASN A 80 -10.88 -5.70 -8.96
N ARG A 81 -10.13 -4.76 -9.51
CA ARG A 81 -8.73 -4.91 -9.91
C ARG A 81 -7.73 -4.56 -8.83
N ALA A 82 -8.16 -4.29 -7.59
CA ALA A 82 -7.25 -4.10 -6.47
C ALA A 82 -6.50 -5.43 -6.17
N ARG A 83 -5.60 -5.79 -7.08
CA ARG A 83 -4.63 -6.87 -6.91
C ARG A 83 -3.45 -6.28 -6.14
N GLY A 84 -3.04 -6.95 -5.07
CA GLY A 84 -1.91 -6.50 -4.28
C GLY A 84 -2.29 -5.53 -3.16
N ILE A 85 -3.36 -5.83 -2.43
CA ILE A 85 -3.65 -5.14 -1.17
C ILE A 85 -2.89 -5.84 -0.05
N ARG A 86 -2.21 -5.06 0.77
CA ARG A 86 -1.65 -5.52 2.03
C ARG A 86 -2.42 -4.93 3.19
N MET A 87 -2.64 -5.75 4.20
CA MET A 87 -3.26 -5.34 5.45
C MET A 87 -2.30 -5.61 6.61
N TYR A 88 -2.31 -4.72 7.59
CA TYR A 88 -1.63 -4.92 8.87
C TYR A 88 -2.42 -4.25 10.00
N ILE A 89 -2.15 -4.69 11.22
CA ILE A 89 -2.75 -4.15 12.43
C ILE A 89 -1.66 -3.45 13.24
N SER A 90 -1.88 -2.19 13.60
CA SER A 90 -0.98 -1.43 14.45
C SER A 90 -1.60 -1.14 15.82
N GLY A 91 -0.74 -0.93 16.82
CA GLY A 91 -1.14 -0.59 18.17
C GLY A 91 0.07 -0.57 19.10
N THR A 92 -0.17 -0.33 20.38
CA THR A 92 0.89 -0.34 21.39
C THR A 92 1.28 -1.77 21.72
N SER A 93 2.56 -2.10 21.58
CA SER A 93 3.10 -3.42 21.90
C SER A 93 2.98 -3.74 23.39
N SER A 94 2.66 -4.99 23.71
CA SER A 94 2.54 -5.47 25.07
C SER A 94 3.88 -5.85 25.69
N SER A 95 3.98 -5.74 27.00
CA SER A 95 5.11 -6.29 27.80
C SER A 95 5.06 -7.82 27.91
N VAL A 96 3.93 -8.45 27.63
CA VAL A 96 3.76 -9.90 27.61
C VAL A 96 4.54 -10.52 26.44
N ASP A 97 4.35 -9.93 25.25
CA ASP A 97 5.06 -10.26 24.01
C ASP A 97 4.98 -9.03 23.09
N SER A 98 6.08 -8.60 22.53
CA SER A 98 6.12 -7.42 21.65
C SER A 98 5.30 -7.55 20.37
N ARG A 99 4.94 -8.75 19.99
CA ARG A 99 4.06 -9.04 18.84
C ARG A 99 2.58 -8.83 19.15
N TYR A 100 2.22 -8.70 20.43
CA TYR A 100 0.84 -8.60 20.90
C TYR A 100 0.49 -7.15 21.24
N LEU A 101 -0.80 -6.86 21.23
CA LEU A 101 -1.35 -5.57 21.60
C LEU A 101 -1.44 -5.46 23.12
N SER A 102 -1.00 -4.33 23.65
CA SER A 102 -1.13 -3.98 25.06
C SER A 102 -2.59 -3.72 25.45
N THR A 103 -2.96 -4.11 26.65
CA THR A 103 -4.23 -3.73 27.28
C THR A 103 -3.99 -2.80 28.45
N SER A 104 -5.09 -2.21 29.00
CA SER A 104 -5.05 -1.45 30.24
C SER A 104 -4.71 -2.32 31.47
N ALA A 105 -4.85 -3.65 31.37
CA ALA A 105 -4.49 -4.60 32.42
C ALA A 105 -3.10 -5.22 32.12
N GLY A 106 -2.04 -4.54 32.41
CA GLY A 106 -0.63 -4.74 32.04
C GLY A 106 -0.12 -6.14 31.70
N ASP A 107 -0.47 -7.17 32.50
CA ASP A 107 -0.07 -8.58 32.25
C ASP A 107 -1.08 -9.35 31.35
N LEU A 108 -2.11 -8.66 30.85
CA LEU A 108 -3.03 -9.14 29.81
C LEU A 108 -2.67 -8.49 28.49
N ALA A 109 -2.66 -9.25 27.43
CA ALA A 109 -2.43 -8.80 26.07
C ALA A 109 -3.49 -9.35 25.13
N VAL A 110 -3.56 -8.77 23.95
CA VAL A 110 -4.36 -9.25 22.83
C VAL A 110 -3.43 -9.70 21.71
N LYS A 111 -3.56 -10.91 21.23
CA LYS A 111 -2.91 -11.39 20.02
C LYS A 111 -3.92 -11.47 18.88
N PHE A 112 -3.46 -11.16 17.68
CA PHE A 112 -4.24 -11.34 16.47
C PHE A 112 -3.82 -12.62 15.76
N GLN A 113 -4.78 -13.28 15.16
CA GLN A 113 -4.55 -14.43 14.29
C GLN A 113 -5.22 -14.18 12.94
N ALA A 114 -4.55 -14.51 11.85
CA ALA A 114 -5.10 -14.53 10.51
C ALA A 114 -5.09 -15.99 10.01
N ASP A 115 -6.22 -16.51 9.64
CA ASP A 115 -6.38 -17.90 9.18
C ASP A 115 -5.70 -18.92 10.12
N ASN A 116 -5.93 -18.77 11.41
CA ASN A 116 -5.37 -19.56 12.53
C ASN A 116 -3.84 -19.47 12.69
N ARG A 117 -3.19 -18.45 12.11
CA ARG A 117 -1.76 -18.17 12.30
C ARG A 117 -1.59 -16.86 13.06
N LEU A 118 -0.60 -16.80 13.93
CA LEU A 118 -0.27 -15.54 14.60
C LEU A 118 -0.02 -14.45 13.57
N LEU A 119 -0.71 -13.32 13.74
CA LEU A 119 -0.47 -12.08 13.02
C LEU A 119 0.15 -11.07 13.99
N PRO A 120 1.48 -10.90 13.99
CA PRO A 120 2.15 -9.90 14.80
C PRO A 120 1.70 -8.49 14.48
N LEU A 121 1.78 -7.57 15.43
CA LEU A 121 1.58 -6.16 15.16
C LEU A 121 2.54 -5.67 14.09
N ASN A 122 2.03 -4.84 13.16
CA ASN A 122 2.73 -4.25 12.03
C ASN A 122 3.23 -5.25 10.97
N GLU A 123 2.93 -6.54 11.10
CA GLU A 123 3.20 -7.51 10.04
C GLU A 123 2.16 -7.38 8.93
N LYS A 124 2.66 -7.29 7.69
CA LYS A 124 1.81 -7.09 6.50
C LYS A 124 1.45 -8.45 5.90
N ILE A 125 0.16 -8.68 5.73
CA ILE A 125 -0.37 -9.85 5.02
C ILE A 125 -1.06 -9.42 3.74
N THR A 126 -0.95 -10.24 2.69
CA THR A 126 -1.63 -10.00 1.41
C THR A 126 -3.10 -10.36 1.53
N VAL A 127 -3.97 -9.46 1.08
CA VAL A 127 -5.41 -9.67 1.00
C VAL A 127 -5.78 -9.92 -0.46
N GLN A 128 -6.45 -11.03 -0.72
CA GLN A 128 -6.95 -11.40 -2.05
C GLN A 128 -8.43 -11.00 -2.16
N ASN A 129 -8.69 -9.75 -2.59
CA ASN A 129 -10.07 -9.32 -2.79
C ASN A 129 -10.76 -10.16 -3.90
N PRO A 130 -11.98 -10.72 -3.69
CA PRO A 130 -12.87 -10.47 -2.55
C PRO A 130 -12.64 -11.39 -1.32
N VAL A 131 -11.69 -12.31 -1.35
CA VAL A 131 -11.41 -13.20 -0.23
C VAL A 131 -10.61 -12.46 0.83
N GLN A 132 -11.19 -12.37 2.03
CA GLN A 132 -10.56 -11.69 3.18
C GLN A 132 -10.10 -12.74 4.19
N PRO A 133 -8.92 -12.53 4.82
CA PRO A 133 -8.46 -13.44 5.87
C PRO A 133 -9.43 -13.44 7.07
N ASP A 134 -9.61 -14.59 7.68
CA ASP A 134 -10.38 -14.71 8.94
C ASP A 134 -9.49 -14.21 10.08
N ILE A 135 -9.81 -13.03 10.59
CA ILE A 135 -9.06 -12.43 11.71
C ILE A 135 -9.75 -12.76 13.01
N ARG A 136 -8.97 -13.29 13.95
CA ARG A 136 -9.39 -13.55 15.31
C ARG A 136 -8.61 -12.70 16.30
N VAL A 137 -9.29 -12.26 17.32
CA VAL A 137 -8.76 -11.50 18.44
C VAL A 137 -8.75 -12.43 19.65
N VAL A 138 -7.59 -12.66 20.25
CA VAL A 138 -7.41 -13.69 21.26
C VAL A 138 -6.72 -13.10 22.47
N LEU A 139 -7.25 -13.36 23.67
CA LEU A 139 -6.62 -12.94 24.91
C LEU A 139 -5.39 -13.82 25.22
N ALA A 140 -4.34 -13.15 25.68
CA ALA A 140 -3.11 -13.79 26.12
C ALA A 140 -2.65 -13.23 27.45
N LYS A 141 -2.36 -14.09 28.39
CA LYS A 141 -1.88 -13.72 29.72
C LYS A 141 -0.39 -14.04 29.85
N LYS A 142 0.34 -13.18 30.54
CA LYS A 142 1.71 -13.46 30.92
C LYS A 142 1.77 -14.73 31.79
N PRO A 143 2.63 -15.70 31.47
CA PRO A 143 2.75 -16.91 32.24
C PRO A 143 2.98 -16.65 33.73
N GLY A 144 2.17 -17.27 34.59
CA GLY A 144 2.26 -17.11 36.04
C GLY A 144 1.66 -15.81 36.61
N ALA A 145 1.22 -14.88 35.77
CA ALA A 145 0.62 -13.64 36.26
C ALA A 145 -0.76 -13.87 36.88
N LYS A 146 -1.03 -13.10 37.94
CA LYS A 146 -2.34 -12.99 38.58
C LYS A 146 -2.97 -11.68 38.11
N LEU A 147 -3.96 -11.77 37.25
CA LEU A 147 -4.69 -10.60 36.78
C LEU A 147 -5.68 -10.14 37.85
N PRO A 148 -5.73 -8.83 38.16
CA PRO A 148 -6.78 -8.31 39.03
C PRO A 148 -8.13 -8.39 38.30
N ALA A 149 -9.20 -8.51 39.06
CA ALA A 149 -10.54 -8.36 38.54
C ALA A 149 -10.79 -6.87 38.15
N GLY A 150 -11.56 -6.66 37.12
CA GLY A 150 -11.89 -5.32 36.61
C GLY A 150 -11.98 -5.27 35.10
N ASP A 151 -12.40 -4.13 34.60
CA ASP A 151 -12.51 -3.90 33.16
C ASP A 151 -11.13 -3.75 32.52
N PHE A 152 -11.03 -4.19 31.28
CA PHE A 152 -9.85 -3.93 30.44
C PHE A 152 -10.27 -3.38 29.08
N SER A 153 -9.38 -2.67 28.45
CA SER A 153 -9.53 -2.15 27.09
C SER A 153 -8.22 -2.21 26.33
N ALA A 154 -8.32 -2.26 25.01
CA ALA A 154 -7.19 -2.16 24.10
C ALA A 154 -7.66 -1.44 22.82
N ASN A 155 -6.75 -0.72 22.16
CA ASN A 155 -7.04 -0.03 20.91
C ASN A 155 -6.00 -0.41 19.86
N ALA A 156 -6.48 -0.76 18.67
CA ALA A 156 -5.67 -1.06 17.50
C ALA A 156 -6.26 -0.41 16.27
N THR A 157 -5.45 -0.25 15.23
CA THR A 157 -5.87 0.28 13.93
C THR A 157 -5.54 -0.72 12.84
N ILE A 158 -6.50 -1.01 11.97
CA ILE A 158 -6.29 -1.80 10.76
C ILE A 158 -5.90 -0.84 9.64
N HIS A 159 -4.83 -1.16 8.94
CA HIS A 159 -4.33 -0.42 7.80
C HIS A 159 -4.42 -1.24 6.53
N ILE A 160 -4.70 -0.56 5.42
CA ILE A 160 -4.62 -1.12 4.08
C ILE A 160 -3.61 -0.31 3.28
N GLU A 161 -2.71 -1.01 2.61
CA GLU A 161 -1.76 -0.44 1.66
C GLU A 161 -1.95 -1.09 0.29
N TYR A 162 -1.67 -0.33 -0.76
CA TYR A 162 -1.66 -0.81 -2.15
C TYR A 162 -0.21 -1.10 -2.56
N GLU A 163 -0.02 -2.16 -3.35
CA GLU A 163 1.26 -2.46 -3.99
C GLU A 163 1.41 -1.71 -5.31
#